data_09b431b734ac133a40cbda31865f18d2
#
_entry.id   09b431b734ac133a40cbda31865f18d2
#
_cell.length_a   1.000
_cell.length_b   1.000
_cell.length_c   1.000
_cell.angle_alpha   90.00
_cell.angle_beta   90.00
_cell.angle_gamma   90.00
#
_symmetry.space_group_name_H-M   'P 1'
#
loop_
_entity.id
_entity.type
_entity.pdbx_description
1 polymer ?
#
loop_
_entity_poly.entity_id
_entity_poly.type
_entity_poly.pdbx_seq_one_letter_code
_entity_poly.pdbx_strand_id
1 'polypeptide(L)'
;AVKLKAGGVEFLGLYAEPATEKAKGAVILLHGMGVHPAWPDVIEPLRMELPEHGWHTLSLQMPILDNEAEEKDYPPLFPEVPSRIQAGVDYLKSKGISNIVISGHSTGATMAFYYLATMRDPAVKTFAILSCGTGIQKDARSNTLENFKKIQGVNIVDVYGSEDTKKVLSALTQRKSLAPEIHGMRYQILKINGAGHFYRERQGELV
;
A
#
# COMPACT_ATOMS: atom_id res chain seq x y z
N ALA A 1 12.38 15.11 -2.69
CA ALA A 1 11.10 15.39 -2.04
C ALA A 1 10.22 16.21 -2.98
N VAL A 2 8.91 15.94 -2.99
CA VAL A 2 7.91 16.68 -3.77
C VAL A 2 6.77 17.08 -2.85
N LYS A 3 6.15 18.23 -3.15
CA LYS A 3 4.92 18.66 -2.49
C LYS A 3 3.73 18.25 -3.35
N LEU A 4 2.82 17.50 -2.78
CA LEU A 4 1.57 17.09 -3.39
C LEU A 4 0.42 17.82 -2.70
N LYS A 5 -0.73 17.91 -3.37
CA LYS A 5 -1.89 18.61 -2.82
C LYS A 5 -3.15 17.76 -2.97
N ALA A 6 -3.88 17.59 -1.88
CA ALA A 6 -5.15 16.89 -1.85
C ALA A 6 -6.14 17.61 -0.93
N GLY A 7 -7.37 17.84 -1.38
CA GLY A 7 -8.39 18.53 -0.58
C GLY A 7 -7.98 19.92 -0.08
N GLY A 8 -7.08 20.61 -0.78
CA GLY A 8 -6.54 21.92 -0.36
C GLY A 8 -5.35 21.85 0.61
N VAL A 9 -4.99 20.65 1.11
CA VAL A 9 -3.86 20.42 2.03
C VAL A 9 -2.63 19.96 1.25
N GLU A 10 -1.47 20.58 1.52
CA GLU A 10 -0.17 20.11 1.01
C GLU A 10 0.37 18.98 1.90
N PHE A 11 0.97 17.97 1.28
CA PHE A 11 1.62 16.87 1.98
C PHE A 11 2.88 16.40 1.26
N LEU A 12 3.75 15.69 1.98
CA LEU A 12 5.04 15.23 1.48
C LEU A 12 4.89 13.98 0.61
N GLY A 13 5.59 13.97 -0.54
CA GLY A 13 5.93 12.77 -1.30
C GLY A 13 7.46 12.66 -1.44
N LEU A 14 7.97 11.45 -1.33
CA LEU A 14 9.38 11.16 -1.62
C LEU A 14 9.46 10.36 -2.92
N TYR A 15 9.85 11.05 -3.99
CA TYR A 15 9.97 10.47 -5.32
C TYR A 15 11.42 10.13 -5.64
N ALA A 16 11.63 8.98 -6.28
CA ALA A 16 12.91 8.58 -6.90
C ALA A 16 12.66 8.04 -8.31
N GLU A 17 13.61 8.33 -9.19
CA GLU A 17 13.64 7.82 -10.56
C GLU A 17 14.36 6.47 -10.62
N PRO A 18 14.04 5.60 -11.61
CA PRO A 18 14.78 4.36 -11.79
C PRO A 18 16.23 4.62 -12.16
N ALA A 19 17.12 3.76 -11.66
CA ALA A 19 18.54 3.78 -12.01
C ALA A 19 18.82 3.14 -13.38
N THR A 20 17.84 2.48 -13.99
CA THR A 20 17.94 1.79 -15.28
C THR A 20 17.43 2.68 -16.44
N GLU A 21 17.99 2.49 -17.64
CA GLU A 21 17.56 3.23 -18.83
C GLU A 21 16.08 3.00 -19.20
N LYS A 22 15.56 1.81 -18.92
CA LYS A 22 14.18 1.43 -19.23
C LYS A 22 13.34 1.26 -17.96
N ALA A 23 12.44 2.19 -17.73
CA ALA A 23 11.50 2.11 -16.61
C ALA A 23 10.43 1.03 -16.84
N LYS A 24 10.11 0.28 -15.79
CA LYS A 24 9.03 -0.72 -15.75
C LYS A 24 7.67 -0.08 -15.41
N GLY A 25 7.67 1.01 -14.67
CA GLY A 25 6.51 1.69 -14.12
C GLY A 25 6.86 2.39 -12.82
N ALA A 26 5.88 2.60 -11.96
CA ALA A 26 6.08 3.21 -10.65
C ALA A 26 5.42 2.41 -9.53
N VAL A 27 6.00 2.51 -8.33
CA VAL A 27 5.43 1.98 -7.09
C VAL A 27 5.12 3.14 -6.14
N ILE A 28 3.85 3.30 -5.79
CA ILE A 28 3.41 4.17 -4.70
C ILE A 28 3.52 3.38 -3.40
N LEU A 29 4.24 3.93 -2.43
CA LEU A 29 4.48 3.31 -1.13
C LEU A 29 3.67 4.01 -0.04
N LEU A 30 2.88 3.24 0.70
CA LEU A 30 2.02 3.73 1.78
C LEU A 30 2.47 3.12 3.11
N HIS A 31 2.94 3.97 4.00
CA HIS A 31 3.45 3.56 5.31
C HIS A 31 2.34 3.17 6.30
N GLY A 32 2.70 2.45 7.35
CA GLY A 32 1.81 2.03 8.42
C GLY A 32 1.44 3.14 9.41
N MET A 33 0.78 2.74 10.49
CA MET A 33 0.35 3.58 11.59
C MET A 33 1.54 4.18 12.34
N GLY A 34 1.49 5.48 12.67
CA GLY A 34 2.47 6.16 13.53
C GLY A 34 3.86 6.37 12.91
N VAL A 35 4.07 6.04 11.61
CA VAL A 35 5.35 6.16 10.93
C VAL A 35 5.26 7.13 9.74
N HIS A 36 6.27 7.20 8.87
CA HIS A 36 6.43 8.26 7.88
C HIS A 36 6.98 7.72 6.54
N PRO A 37 6.98 8.53 5.44
CA PRO A 37 7.38 8.09 4.09
C PRO A 37 8.82 7.60 3.93
N ALA A 38 9.69 7.84 4.89
CA ALA A 38 11.08 7.35 4.92
C ALA A 38 11.32 6.37 6.07
N TRP A 39 10.27 5.65 6.50
CA TRP A 39 10.39 4.75 7.64
C TRP A 39 11.32 3.57 7.34
N PRO A 40 12.36 3.32 8.19
CA PRO A 40 13.49 2.45 7.82
C PRO A 40 13.17 0.96 7.72
N ASP A 41 12.16 0.46 8.45
CA ASP A 41 11.94 -1.00 8.51
C ASP A 41 11.34 -1.57 7.20
N VAL A 42 10.43 -0.87 6.54
CA VAL A 42 9.72 -1.39 5.33
C VAL A 42 9.79 -0.42 4.16
N ILE A 43 9.49 0.86 4.40
CA ILE A 43 9.28 1.83 3.33
C ILE A 43 10.60 2.27 2.68
N GLU A 44 11.63 2.53 3.49
CA GLU A 44 12.91 3.00 2.99
C GLU A 44 13.64 1.96 2.12
N PRO A 45 13.72 0.67 2.51
CA PRO A 45 14.30 -0.36 1.65
C PRO A 45 13.61 -0.43 0.28
N LEU A 46 12.28 -0.50 0.25
CA LEU A 46 11.52 -0.50 -1.00
C LEU A 46 11.75 0.76 -1.82
N ARG A 47 11.74 1.94 -1.17
CA ARG A 47 11.93 3.24 -1.83
C ARG A 47 13.32 3.38 -2.44
N MET A 48 14.34 2.80 -1.80
CA MET A 48 15.74 2.94 -2.23
C MET A 48 16.18 1.85 -3.19
N GLU A 49 15.67 0.62 -3.06
CA GLU A 49 16.14 -0.52 -3.83
C GLU A 49 15.32 -0.77 -5.11
N LEU A 50 14.01 -0.53 -5.11
CA LEU A 50 13.19 -0.68 -6.32
C LEU A 50 13.68 0.15 -7.53
N PRO A 51 14.26 1.35 -7.37
CA PRO A 51 14.87 2.08 -8.48
C PRO A 51 15.99 1.31 -9.20
N GLU A 52 16.80 0.54 -8.47
CA GLU A 52 17.86 -0.31 -9.07
C GLU A 52 17.26 -1.43 -9.95
N HIS A 53 16.00 -1.76 -9.73
CA HIS A 53 15.24 -2.74 -10.50
C HIS A 53 14.33 -2.13 -11.58
N GLY A 54 14.49 -0.84 -11.89
CA GLY A 54 13.79 -0.16 -12.97
C GLY A 54 12.43 0.41 -12.61
N TRP A 55 12.11 0.60 -11.33
CA TRP A 55 10.88 1.20 -10.89
C TRP A 55 11.08 2.64 -10.41
N HIS A 56 10.21 3.54 -10.83
CA HIS A 56 10.03 4.78 -10.05
C HIS A 56 9.44 4.45 -8.69
N THR A 57 9.80 5.18 -7.65
CA THR A 57 9.13 5.07 -6.37
C THR A 57 8.55 6.40 -5.94
N LEU A 58 7.38 6.39 -5.32
CA LEU A 58 6.74 7.55 -4.71
C LEU A 58 6.16 7.15 -3.35
N SER A 59 6.88 7.46 -2.29
CA SER A 59 6.37 7.25 -0.95
C SER A 59 5.57 8.45 -0.47
N LEU A 60 4.32 8.22 -0.06
CA LEU A 60 3.37 9.26 0.33
C LEU A 60 3.27 9.41 1.84
N GLN A 61 3.23 10.67 2.31
CA GLN A 61 2.81 10.95 3.68
C GLN A 61 1.30 10.72 3.80
N MET A 62 0.94 9.59 4.38
CA MET A 62 -0.45 9.28 4.70
C MET A 62 -0.91 10.02 5.96
N PRO A 63 -2.24 10.18 6.19
CA PRO A 63 -2.73 10.74 7.44
C PRO A 63 -2.30 9.87 8.63
N ILE A 64 -1.79 10.51 9.67
CA ILE A 64 -1.36 9.83 10.91
C ILE A 64 -1.89 10.56 12.13
N LEU A 65 -1.97 9.83 13.23
CA LEU A 65 -2.22 10.34 14.58
C LEU A 65 -0.94 10.23 15.40
N ASP A 66 -0.99 10.74 16.62
CA ASP A 66 0.10 10.65 17.59
C ASP A 66 0.45 9.19 17.92
N ASN A 67 1.64 8.97 18.48
CA ASN A 67 2.17 7.62 18.72
C ASN A 67 1.37 6.80 19.75
N GLU A 68 0.59 7.46 20.60
CA GLU A 68 -0.31 6.82 21.58
C GLU A 68 -1.63 6.35 20.96
N ALA A 69 -1.94 6.78 19.72
CA ALA A 69 -3.17 6.39 19.05
C ALA A 69 -3.16 4.91 18.67
N GLU A 70 -4.32 4.28 18.82
CA GLU A 70 -4.55 2.91 18.43
C GLU A 70 -5.25 2.82 17.05
N GLU A 71 -5.25 1.64 16.45
CA GLU A 71 -5.91 1.41 15.16
C GLU A 71 -7.38 1.87 15.16
N LYS A 72 -8.09 1.72 16.28
CA LYS A 72 -9.50 2.13 16.44
C LYS A 72 -9.74 3.63 16.28
N ASP A 73 -8.69 4.44 16.44
CA ASP A 73 -8.76 5.90 16.39
C ASP A 73 -8.58 6.44 14.96
N TYR A 74 -8.11 5.61 14.02
CA TYR A 74 -7.79 5.98 12.64
C TYR A 74 -8.99 6.20 11.68
N PRO A 75 -10.19 5.59 11.86
CA PRO A 75 -11.30 5.76 10.93
C PRO A 75 -11.66 7.20 10.55
N PRO A 76 -11.56 8.21 11.44
CA PRO A 76 -11.82 9.61 11.09
C PRO A 76 -10.87 10.20 10.04
N LEU A 77 -9.67 9.61 9.83
CA LEU A 77 -8.69 10.07 8.84
C LEU A 77 -8.98 9.51 7.43
N PHE A 78 -9.77 8.45 7.31
CA PHE A 78 -10.00 7.78 6.05
C PHE A 78 -10.63 8.64 4.94
N PRO A 79 -11.48 9.65 5.22
CA PRO A 79 -11.99 10.55 4.18
C PRO A 79 -10.90 11.26 3.36
N GLU A 80 -9.70 11.49 3.93
CA GLU A 80 -8.58 12.13 3.22
C GLU A 80 -7.79 11.15 2.32
N VAL A 81 -7.88 9.85 2.61
CA VAL A 81 -7.03 8.82 1.97
C VAL A 81 -7.18 8.77 0.45
N PRO A 82 -8.42 8.71 -0.12
CA PRO A 82 -8.55 8.58 -1.56
C PRO A 82 -7.93 9.75 -2.33
N SER A 83 -8.11 10.97 -1.86
CA SER A 83 -7.56 12.16 -2.51
C SER A 83 -6.03 12.23 -2.42
N ARG A 84 -5.42 11.79 -1.32
CA ARG A 84 -3.96 11.73 -1.20
C ARG A 84 -3.34 10.70 -2.12
N ILE A 85 -3.91 9.49 -2.19
CA ILE A 85 -3.41 8.45 -3.11
C ILE A 85 -3.62 8.89 -4.56
N GLN A 86 -4.78 9.46 -4.90
CA GLN A 86 -5.04 9.95 -6.24
C GLN A 86 -4.06 11.05 -6.66
N ALA A 87 -3.73 11.99 -5.77
CA ALA A 87 -2.71 13.01 -6.04
C ALA A 87 -1.34 12.38 -6.38
N GLY A 88 -0.98 11.28 -5.72
CA GLY A 88 0.21 10.50 -6.07
C GLY A 88 0.12 9.84 -7.45
N VAL A 89 -1.02 9.25 -7.78
CA VAL A 89 -1.29 8.67 -9.10
C VAL A 89 -1.20 9.74 -10.19
N ASP A 90 -1.84 10.88 -9.98
CA ASP A 90 -1.85 11.99 -10.95
C ASP A 90 -0.46 12.59 -11.15
N TYR A 91 0.33 12.70 -10.09
CA TYR A 91 1.74 13.11 -10.17
C TYR A 91 2.54 12.16 -11.07
N LEU A 92 2.41 10.83 -10.89
CA LEU A 92 3.10 9.86 -11.74
C LEU A 92 2.60 9.89 -13.19
N LYS A 93 1.29 10.04 -13.40
CA LYS A 93 0.69 10.20 -14.74
C LYS A 93 1.21 11.46 -15.43
N SER A 94 1.42 12.57 -14.71
CA SER A 94 2.00 13.79 -15.27
C SER A 94 3.45 13.60 -15.78
N LYS A 95 4.13 12.56 -15.31
CA LYS A 95 5.45 12.11 -15.81
C LYS A 95 5.35 11.07 -16.93
N GLY A 96 4.15 10.80 -17.46
CA GLY A 96 3.94 9.81 -18.52
C GLY A 96 3.88 8.35 -18.04
N ILE A 97 3.79 8.11 -16.74
CA ILE A 97 3.77 6.75 -16.17
C ILE A 97 2.33 6.25 -16.09
N SER A 98 2.06 5.10 -16.74
CA SER A 98 0.73 4.47 -16.80
C SER A 98 0.70 3.04 -16.26
N ASN A 99 1.83 2.53 -15.74
CA ASN A 99 1.91 1.25 -15.05
C ASN A 99 2.27 1.51 -13.60
N ILE A 100 1.25 1.59 -12.74
CA ILE A 100 1.41 1.95 -11.32
C ILE A 100 1.05 0.75 -10.44
N VAL A 101 1.92 0.45 -9.51
CA VAL A 101 1.69 -0.45 -8.38
C VAL A 101 1.41 0.40 -7.14
N ILE A 102 0.39 0.07 -6.37
CA ILE A 102 0.23 0.59 -5.01
C ILE A 102 0.74 -0.49 -4.05
N SER A 103 1.69 -0.14 -3.20
CA SER A 103 2.19 -1.03 -2.14
C SER A 103 1.92 -0.40 -0.79
N GLY A 104 1.21 -1.09 0.07
CA GLY A 104 0.87 -0.60 1.40
C GLY A 104 1.26 -1.57 2.50
N HIS A 105 1.86 -1.06 3.57
CA HIS A 105 2.21 -1.82 4.75
C HIS A 105 1.19 -1.57 5.88
N SER A 106 0.68 -2.64 6.47
CA SER A 106 -0.19 -2.58 7.66
C SER A 106 -1.38 -1.62 7.44
N THR A 107 -1.52 -0.55 8.21
CA THR A 107 -2.57 0.48 8.05
C THR A 107 -2.50 1.17 6.67
N GLY A 108 -1.31 1.34 6.10
CA GLY A 108 -1.16 1.84 4.72
C GLY A 108 -1.83 0.94 3.69
N ALA A 109 -1.78 -0.39 3.89
CA ALA A 109 -2.54 -1.33 3.06
C ALA A 109 -4.06 -1.21 3.30
N THR A 110 -4.49 -1.03 4.55
CA THR A 110 -5.92 -0.76 4.85
C THR A 110 -6.42 0.49 4.13
N MET A 111 -5.61 1.55 4.08
CA MET A 111 -5.89 2.77 3.33
C MET A 111 -5.96 2.52 1.82
N ALA A 112 -5.04 1.70 1.27
CA ALA A 112 -5.08 1.30 -0.14
C ALA A 112 -6.33 0.50 -0.49
N PHE A 113 -6.77 -0.41 0.38
CA PHE A 113 -8.04 -1.13 0.21
C PHE A 113 -9.22 -0.17 0.05
N TYR A 114 -9.30 0.84 0.90
CA TYR A 114 -10.38 1.83 0.83
C TYR A 114 -10.32 2.65 -0.46
N TYR A 115 -9.13 3.12 -0.86
CA TYR A 115 -8.94 3.82 -2.12
C TYR A 115 -9.40 2.96 -3.31
N LEU A 116 -8.92 1.73 -3.42
CA LEU A 116 -9.21 0.84 -4.55
C LEU A 116 -10.67 0.38 -4.60
N ALA A 117 -11.35 0.34 -3.45
CA ALA A 117 -12.78 0.02 -3.36
C ALA A 117 -13.69 1.19 -3.76
N THR A 118 -13.19 2.43 -3.68
CA THR A 118 -13.97 3.65 -3.90
C THR A 118 -13.58 4.41 -5.15
N MET A 119 -12.34 4.28 -5.59
CA MET A 119 -11.80 4.96 -6.77
C MET A 119 -11.17 3.96 -7.73
N ARG A 120 -11.26 4.27 -9.02
CA ARG A 120 -10.62 3.48 -10.07
C ARG A 120 -9.80 4.40 -10.96
N ASP A 121 -8.50 4.16 -11.00
CA ASP A 121 -7.65 4.75 -12.01
C ASP A 121 -7.03 3.63 -12.87
N PRO A 122 -7.21 3.67 -14.20
CA PRO A 122 -6.73 2.62 -15.08
C PRO A 122 -5.21 2.50 -15.15
N ALA A 123 -4.47 3.49 -14.64
CA ALA A 123 -3.02 3.41 -14.50
C ALA A 123 -2.59 2.48 -13.34
N VAL A 124 -3.45 2.26 -12.35
CA VAL A 124 -3.18 1.33 -11.24
C VAL A 124 -3.45 -0.10 -11.70
N LYS A 125 -2.40 -0.90 -11.83
CA LYS A 125 -2.46 -2.27 -12.35
C LYS A 125 -2.34 -3.34 -11.27
N THR A 126 -1.64 -3.02 -10.18
CA THR A 126 -1.34 -4.00 -9.13
C THR A 126 -1.42 -3.36 -7.75
N PHE A 127 -1.91 -4.11 -6.80
CA PHE A 127 -1.86 -3.80 -5.38
C PHE A 127 -1.01 -4.84 -4.65
N ALA A 128 0.09 -4.41 -4.06
CA ALA A 128 0.94 -5.20 -3.19
C ALA A 128 0.56 -4.92 -1.73
N ILE A 129 -0.01 -5.91 -1.08
CA ILE A 129 -0.40 -5.88 0.33
C ILE A 129 0.79 -6.38 1.14
N LEU A 130 1.29 -5.60 2.08
CA LEU A 130 2.37 -6.00 2.99
C LEU A 130 1.81 -6.10 4.41
N SER A 131 1.71 -7.31 4.96
CA SER A 131 1.35 -7.56 6.36
C SER A 131 0.06 -6.85 6.83
N CYS A 132 -1.04 -7.03 6.10
CA CYS A 132 -2.30 -6.34 6.40
C CYS A 132 -3.31 -7.21 7.13
N GLY A 133 -3.87 -6.69 8.22
CA GLY A 133 -4.98 -7.28 8.97
C GLY A 133 -6.36 -7.02 8.34
N THR A 134 -7.42 -7.28 9.12
CA THR A 134 -8.81 -7.07 8.68
C THR A 134 -9.27 -5.62 8.80
N GLY A 135 -8.46 -4.75 9.40
CA GLY A 135 -8.91 -3.42 9.81
C GLY A 135 -10.00 -3.49 10.88
N ILE A 136 -10.75 -2.41 11.02
CA ILE A 136 -11.89 -2.33 11.95
C ILE A 136 -13.13 -2.75 11.20
N GLN A 137 -13.61 -3.97 11.45
CA GLN A 137 -14.69 -4.59 10.69
C GLN A 137 -16.03 -3.82 10.75
N LYS A 138 -16.27 -3.05 11.81
CA LYS A 138 -17.48 -2.25 11.97
C LYS A 138 -17.44 -0.91 11.21
N ASP A 139 -16.25 -0.48 10.73
CA ASP A 139 -16.10 0.73 9.93
C ASP A 139 -15.91 0.36 8.45
N ALA A 140 -16.86 0.74 7.61
CA ALA A 140 -16.86 0.37 6.19
C ALA A 140 -15.61 0.88 5.43
N ARG A 141 -14.97 1.94 5.91
CA ARG A 141 -13.77 2.52 5.28
C ARG A 141 -12.53 1.69 5.57
N SER A 142 -12.41 1.18 6.78
CA SER A 142 -11.24 0.40 7.22
C SER A 142 -11.44 -1.11 7.19
N ASN A 143 -12.65 -1.62 6.90
CA ASN A 143 -12.91 -3.06 6.74
C ASN A 143 -12.26 -3.58 5.45
N THR A 144 -11.09 -4.19 5.59
CA THR A 144 -10.30 -4.64 4.43
C THR A 144 -10.96 -5.76 3.64
N LEU A 145 -11.76 -6.62 4.29
CA LEU A 145 -12.42 -7.75 3.63
C LEU A 145 -13.59 -7.27 2.77
N GLU A 146 -14.39 -6.33 3.26
CA GLU A 146 -15.48 -5.75 2.49
C GLU A 146 -14.95 -4.89 1.33
N ASN A 147 -13.84 -4.18 1.55
CA ASN A 147 -13.20 -3.41 0.50
C ASN A 147 -12.54 -4.32 -0.55
N PHE A 148 -11.93 -5.44 -0.14
CA PHE A 148 -11.35 -6.43 -1.03
C PHE A 148 -12.37 -6.94 -2.07
N LYS A 149 -13.59 -7.24 -1.66
CA LYS A 149 -14.68 -7.70 -2.54
C LYS A 149 -15.07 -6.67 -3.61
N LYS A 150 -14.78 -5.40 -3.40
CA LYS A 150 -15.14 -4.29 -4.30
C LYS A 150 -14.05 -3.95 -5.31
N ILE A 151 -12.81 -4.43 -5.10
CA ILE A 151 -11.69 -4.16 -6.00
C ILE A 151 -11.92 -4.87 -7.33
N GLN A 152 -11.73 -4.17 -8.44
CA GLN A 152 -11.88 -4.72 -9.78
C GLN A 152 -10.78 -4.21 -10.71
N GLY A 153 -10.30 -5.08 -11.60
CA GLY A 153 -9.35 -4.72 -12.65
C GLY A 153 -7.92 -4.46 -12.15
N VAL A 154 -7.61 -4.86 -10.91
CA VAL A 154 -6.30 -4.72 -10.27
C VAL A 154 -5.80 -6.09 -9.84
N ASN A 155 -4.59 -6.48 -10.22
CA ASN A 155 -3.96 -7.69 -9.70
C ASN A 155 -3.52 -7.48 -8.26
N ILE A 156 -3.57 -8.53 -7.46
CA ILE A 156 -3.20 -8.43 -6.04
C ILE A 156 -2.09 -9.41 -5.71
N VAL A 157 -1.06 -8.89 -5.04
CA VAL A 157 0.02 -9.67 -4.44
C VAL A 157 -0.03 -9.46 -2.92
N ASP A 158 -0.31 -10.51 -2.18
CA ASP A 158 -0.46 -10.49 -0.72
C ASP A 158 0.79 -11.07 -0.07
N VAL A 159 1.64 -10.22 0.47
CA VAL A 159 2.94 -10.56 1.06
C VAL A 159 2.84 -10.55 2.57
N TYR A 160 3.34 -11.60 3.20
CA TYR A 160 3.33 -11.74 4.65
C TYR A 160 4.56 -12.47 5.17
N GLY A 161 4.94 -12.16 6.40
CA GLY A 161 5.97 -12.90 7.12
C GLY A 161 5.42 -14.18 7.77
N SER A 162 6.19 -15.26 7.77
CA SER A 162 5.73 -16.51 8.43
C SER A 162 5.52 -16.37 9.93
N GLU A 163 6.15 -15.36 10.55
CA GLU A 163 6.05 -15.04 11.97
C GLU A 163 5.23 -13.74 12.22
N ASP A 164 4.40 -13.38 11.26
CA ASP A 164 3.52 -12.21 11.38
C ASP A 164 2.45 -12.39 12.46
N THR A 165 1.79 -11.31 12.81
CA THR A 165 0.75 -11.31 13.85
C THR A 165 -0.42 -12.24 13.49
N LYS A 166 -1.05 -12.82 14.49
CA LYS A 166 -2.26 -13.65 14.30
C LYS A 166 -3.35 -12.92 13.52
N LYS A 167 -3.45 -11.59 13.68
CA LYS A 167 -4.41 -10.74 12.97
C LYS A 167 -4.14 -10.73 11.46
N VAL A 168 -2.89 -10.60 11.05
CA VAL A 168 -2.48 -10.64 9.63
C VAL A 168 -2.71 -12.03 9.04
N LEU A 169 -2.27 -13.10 9.73
CA LEU A 169 -2.42 -14.48 9.26
C LEU A 169 -3.89 -14.88 9.11
N SER A 170 -4.75 -14.44 10.02
CA SER A 170 -6.20 -14.65 9.94
C SER A 170 -6.80 -13.90 8.74
N ALA A 171 -6.43 -12.63 8.54
CA ALA A 171 -6.90 -11.82 7.42
C ALA A 171 -6.48 -12.41 6.06
N LEU A 172 -5.23 -12.88 5.95
CA LEU A 172 -4.72 -13.57 4.77
C LEU A 172 -5.57 -14.80 4.43
N THR A 173 -5.89 -15.64 5.43
CA THR A 173 -6.74 -16.82 5.24
C THR A 173 -8.11 -16.44 4.70
N GLN A 174 -8.72 -15.38 5.23
CA GLN A 174 -10.02 -14.90 4.78
C GLN A 174 -9.96 -14.33 3.35
N ARG A 175 -8.94 -13.52 3.01
CA ARG A 175 -8.75 -13.02 1.64
C ARG A 175 -8.54 -14.16 0.64
N LYS A 176 -7.74 -15.16 1.01
CA LYS A 176 -7.54 -16.36 0.17
C LYS A 176 -8.85 -17.10 -0.13
N SER A 177 -9.74 -17.18 0.85
CA SER A 177 -11.06 -17.80 0.68
C SER A 177 -11.99 -16.99 -0.23
N LEU A 178 -11.91 -15.65 -0.16
CA LEU A 178 -12.75 -14.73 -0.94
C LEU A 178 -12.26 -14.51 -2.37
N ALA A 179 -10.96 -14.65 -2.62
CA ALA A 179 -10.35 -14.33 -3.91
C ALA A 179 -10.97 -15.04 -5.13
N PRO A 180 -11.39 -16.33 -5.06
CA PRO A 180 -12.05 -17.00 -6.18
C PRO A 180 -13.39 -16.39 -6.59
N GLU A 181 -14.05 -15.65 -5.70
CA GLU A 181 -15.33 -15.00 -5.95
C GLU A 181 -15.20 -13.68 -6.72
N ILE A 182 -13.97 -13.16 -6.84
CA ILE A 182 -13.70 -11.85 -7.46
C ILE A 182 -13.24 -12.06 -8.89
N HIS A 183 -14.14 -11.81 -9.83
CA HIS A 183 -13.85 -11.99 -11.25
C HIS A 183 -12.85 -10.96 -11.82
N GLY A 184 -11.99 -11.40 -12.75
CA GLY A 184 -11.06 -10.53 -13.47
C GLY A 184 -9.86 -10.05 -12.64
N MET A 185 -9.60 -10.67 -11.49
CA MET A 185 -8.47 -10.39 -10.62
C MET A 185 -7.53 -11.60 -10.54
N ARG A 186 -6.22 -11.36 -10.65
CA ARG A 186 -5.21 -12.34 -10.26
C ARG A 186 -4.83 -12.09 -8.80
N TYR A 187 -4.98 -13.09 -7.94
CA TYR A 187 -4.55 -13.04 -6.53
C TYR A 187 -3.40 -14.00 -6.31
N GLN A 188 -2.28 -13.49 -5.83
CA GLN A 188 -1.08 -14.24 -5.53
C GLN A 188 -0.66 -14.00 -4.10
N ILE A 189 -0.20 -15.04 -3.42
CA ILE A 189 0.30 -14.98 -2.05
C ILE A 189 1.80 -15.25 -2.06
N LEU A 190 2.58 -14.38 -1.40
CA LEU A 190 4.02 -14.54 -1.19
C LEU A 190 4.31 -14.59 0.30
N LYS A 191 4.98 -15.67 0.72
CA LYS A 191 5.41 -15.85 2.11
C LYS A 191 6.91 -15.60 2.25
N ILE A 192 7.29 -14.75 3.17
CA ILE A 192 8.69 -14.53 3.56
C ILE A 192 8.95 -15.31 4.85
N ASN A 193 9.80 -16.34 4.75
CA ASN A 193 10.08 -17.22 5.87
C ASN A 193 10.94 -16.51 6.93
N GLY A 194 10.59 -16.67 8.22
CA GLY A 194 11.27 -16.07 9.34
C GLY A 194 11.03 -14.55 9.48
N ALA A 195 10.19 -13.95 8.62
CA ALA A 195 9.83 -12.54 8.78
C ALA A 195 8.65 -12.36 9.73
N GLY A 196 8.74 -11.35 10.59
CA GLY A 196 7.62 -10.82 11.37
C GLY A 196 6.95 -9.64 10.65
N HIS A 197 6.12 -8.91 11.39
CA HIS A 197 5.29 -7.80 10.86
C HIS A 197 6.08 -6.70 10.15
N PHE A 198 7.30 -6.44 10.55
CA PHE A 198 8.15 -5.36 10.05
C PHE A 198 9.26 -5.85 9.11
N TYR A 199 9.31 -7.12 8.78
CA TYR A 199 10.29 -7.75 7.88
C TYR A 199 11.75 -7.48 8.27
N ARG A 200 12.04 -7.18 9.54
CA ARG A 200 13.42 -6.93 10.02
C ARG A 200 14.32 -8.08 9.65
N GLU A 201 15.54 -7.78 9.20
CA GLU A 201 16.53 -8.72 8.69
C GLU A 201 16.12 -9.49 7.42
N ARG A 202 14.94 -9.19 6.84
CA ARG A 202 14.39 -9.78 5.61
C ARG A 202 13.92 -8.74 4.59
N GLN A 203 14.25 -7.45 4.78
CA GLN A 203 13.77 -6.36 3.92
C GLN A 203 14.13 -6.57 2.44
N GLY A 204 15.32 -7.12 2.14
CA GLY A 204 15.74 -7.42 0.77
C GLY A 204 14.89 -8.46 0.06
N GLU A 205 14.05 -9.24 0.79
CA GLU A 205 13.12 -10.18 0.17
C GLU A 205 11.79 -9.51 -0.27
N LEU A 206 11.61 -8.21 0.06
CA LEU A 206 10.46 -7.41 -0.39
C LEU A 206 10.66 -6.77 -1.77
N VAL A 207 11.90 -6.72 -2.24
CA VAL A 207 12.34 -6.15 -3.53
C VAL A 207 12.51 -7.25 -4.58
#